data_2010c3d8035e4bab3503839c8004e193
#
_entry.id   2010c3d8035e4bab3503839c8004e193
#
_cell.length_a   1.000
_cell.length_b   1.000
_cell.length_c   1.000
_cell.angle_alpha   90.00
_cell.angle_beta   90.00
_cell.angle_gamma   90.00
#
_symmetry.space_group_name_H-M   'P 1'
#
loop_
_entity.id
_entity.type
_entity.pdbx_description
1 polymer ?
#
loop_
_entity_poly.entity_id
_entity_poly.type
_entity_poly.pdbx_seq_one_letter_code
_entity_poly.pdbx_strand_id
1 'polypeptide(L)'
;MKLEFLGHSESVSALMNKQIDAAVTVGAIGIASVVEPTTLGIAEIIDVSDDLVAKMIKKTPYFAKMTIPAGTYKGQDRDVKTFSSPNILAVNRKLDDKTAYLMTKTLFENKKYLVTISARMAAMDPAKVKDIRIPLHPGARKYYKEIGILK
;
A
#
# COMPACT_ATOMS: atom_id res chain seq x y z
N MET A 1 12.54 -25.03 -3.81
CA MET A 1 12.66 -23.55 -3.86
C MET A 1 13.64 -23.13 -2.76
N LYS A 2 14.69 -22.39 -3.09
CA LYS A 2 15.63 -21.81 -2.15
C LYS A 2 15.19 -20.38 -1.85
N LEU A 3 15.11 -20.00 -0.59
CA LEU A 3 14.77 -18.64 -0.18
C LEU A 3 16.03 -17.91 0.27
N GLU A 4 16.18 -16.67 -0.21
CA GLU A 4 17.23 -15.78 0.19
C GLU A 4 16.61 -14.46 0.67
N PHE A 5 17.17 -13.87 1.73
CA PHE A 5 16.71 -12.60 2.29
C PHE A 5 17.71 -11.52 1.90
N LEU A 6 17.31 -10.71 0.92
CA LEU A 6 18.14 -9.68 0.31
C LEU A 6 17.51 -8.30 0.52
N GLY A 7 18.34 -7.28 0.54
CA GLY A 7 17.87 -5.89 0.44
C GLY A 7 17.30 -5.57 -0.93
N HIS A 8 16.60 -4.42 -1.06
CA HIS A 8 15.97 -4.02 -2.33
C HIS A 8 16.98 -3.96 -3.50
N SER A 9 18.11 -3.28 -3.31
CA SER A 9 19.15 -3.15 -4.34
C SER A 9 19.85 -4.47 -4.65
N GLU A 10 20.07 -5.28 -3.63
CA GLU A 10 20.66 -6.62 -3.80
C GLU A 10 19.74 -7.54 -4.58
N SER A 11 18.42 -7.48 -4.33
CA SER A 11 17.42 -8.25 -5.08
C SER A 11 17.41 -7.86 -6.56
N VAL A 12 17.51 -6.57 -6.88
CA VAL A 12 17.61 -6.10 -8.28
C VAL A 12 18.88 -6.64 -8.93
N SER A 13 20.02 -6.51 -8.27
CA SER A 13 21.29 -7.04 -8.78
C SER A 13 21.26 -8.55 -8.98
N ALA A 14 20.66 -9.28 -8.05
CA ALA A 14 20.53 -10.74 -8.14
C ALA A 14 19.61 -11.18 -9.29
N LEU A 15 18.51 -10.45 -9.56
CA LEU A 15 17.66 -10.66 -10.73
C LEU A 15 18.45 -10.40 -12.03
N MET A 16 19.17 -9.26 -12.11
CA MET A 16 19.99 -8.90 -13.27
C MET A 16 21.03 -9.96 -13.58
N ASN A 17 21.66 -10.50 -12.55
CA ASN A 17 22.71 -11.52 -12.67
C ASN A 17 22.15 -12.95 -12.79
N LYS A 18 20.81 -13.12 -12.85
CA LYS A 18 20.13 -14.42 -12.91
C LYS A 18 20.48 -15.37 -11.74
N GLN A 19 20.79 -14.78 -10.58
CA GLN A 19 21.08 -15.53 -9.34
C GLN A 19 19.79 -15.94 -8.62
N ILE A 20 18.70 -15.19 -8.87
CA ILE A 20 17.35 -15.52 -8.40
C ILE A 20 16.37 -15.41 -9.56
N ASP A 21 15.32 -16.24 -9.54
CA ASP A 21 14.28 -16.28 -10.57
C ASP A 21 13.14 -15.28 -10.28
N ALA A 22 12.92 -14.94 -9.01
CA ALA A 22 11.86 -14.04 -8.57
C ALA A 22 12.25 -13.30 -7.29
N ALA A 23 11.72 -12.10 -7.11
CA ALA A 23 11.83 -11.31 -5.89
C ALA A 23 10.45 -10.90 -5.37
N VAL A 24 10.27 -10.98 -4.05
CA VAL A 24 9.12 -10.38 -3.37
C VAL A 24 9.60 -9.09 -2.69
N THR A 25 9.02 -7.98 -3.08
CA THR A 25 9.36 -6.67 -2.51
C THR A 25 8.15 -6.04 -1.84
N VAL A 26 8.38 -5.33 -0.76
CA VAL A 26 7.35 -4.55 -0.05
C VAL A 26 7.67 -3.07 -0.18
N GLY A 27 6.76 -2.32 -0.76
CA GLY A 27 6.95 -0.89 -0.97
C GLY A 27 5.74 -0.23 -1.59
N ALA A 28 5.81 1.08 -1.78
CA ALA A 28 4.77 1.81 -2.51
C ALA A 28 4.85 1.50 -4.01
N ILE A 29 3.73 1.66 -4.71
CA ILE A 29 3.72 1.67 -6.18
C ILE A 29 4.76 2.70 -6.67
N GLY A 30 5.55 2.33 -7.69
CA GLY A 30 6.64 3.16 -8.21
C GLY A 30 7.95 3.07 -7.42
N ILE A 31 8.11 2.07 -6.54
CA ILE A 31 9.41 1.85 -5.85
C ILE A 31 10.50 1.46 -6.87
N ALA A 32 11.69 2.02 -6.70
CA ALA A 32 12.81 1.84 -7.63
C ALA A 32 13.16 0.37 -7.88
N SER A 33 13.10 -0.48 -6.85
CA SER A 33 13.39 -1.92 -6.96
C SER A 33 12.41 -2.70 -7.84
N VAL A 34 11.30 -2.09 -8.27
CA VAL A 34 10.37 -2.65 -9.27
C VAL A 34 10.49 -1.87 -10.59
N VAL A 35 10.57 -0.53 -10.52
CA VAL A 35 10.69 0.31 -11.72
C VAL A 35 11.93 -0.04 -12.54
N GLU A 36 13.08 -0.20 -11.90
CA GLU A 36 14.35 -0.45 -12.58
C GLU A 36 14.33 -1.76 -13.38
N PRO A 37 14.09 -2.95 -12.80
CA PRO A 37 14.10 -4.19 -13.54
C PRO A 37 13.00 -4.30 -14.60
N THR A 38 11.83 -3.70 -14.37
CA THR A 38 10.76 -3.67 -15.39
C THR A 38 11.10 -2.71 -16.54
N THR A 39 11.75 -1.57 -16.26
CA THR A 39 12.19 -0.63 -17.30
C THR A 39 13.26 -1.24 -18.20
N LEU A 40 14.17 -2.03 -17.63
CA LEU A 40 15.20 -2.75 -18.34
C LEU A 40 14.69 -4.01 -19.06
N GLY A 41 13.43 -4.41 -18.87
CA GLY A 41 12.85 -5.62 -19.44
C GLY A 41 13.43 -6.93 -18.89
N ILE A 42 14.00 -6.87 -17.68
CA ILE A 42 14.60 -8.02 -16.98
C ILE A 42 13.56 -8.79 -16.17
N ALA A 43 12.55 -8.09 -15.67
CA ALA A 43 11.50 -8.64 -14.85
C ALA A 43 10.12 -8.13 -15.25
N GLU A 44 9.11 -8.92 -14.99
CA GLU A 44 7.69 -8.56 -15.08
C GLU A 44 7.01 -8.76 -13.73
N ILE A 45 5.87 -8.08 -13.54
CA ILE A 45 5.06 -8.26 -12.33
C ILE A 45 4.04 -9.37 -12.57
N ILE A 46 3.96 -10.30 -11.64
CA ILE A 46 3.01 -11.41 -11.69
C ILE A 46 1.90 -11.26 -10.65
N ASP A 47 0.73 -11.82 -10.94
CA ASP A 47 -0.38 -11.86 -9.99
C ASP A 47 -0.05 -12.70 -8.76
N VAL A 48 -0.48 -12.21 -7.60
CA VAL A 48 -0.66 -13.05 -6.42
C VAL A 48 -2.07 -13.64 -6.48
N SER A 49 -2.19 -14.97 -6.45
CA SER A 49 -3.49 -15.62 -6.59
C SER A 49 -4.48 -15.21 -5.50
N ASP A 50 -5.77 -15.14 -5.85
CA ASP A 50 -6.82 -14.75 -4.91
C ASP A 50 -6.87 -15.68 -3.67
N ASP A 51 -6.56 -16.98 -3.84
CA ASP A 51 -6.48 -17.96 -2.75
C ASP A 51 -5.33 -17.63 -1.79
N LEU A 52 -4.15 -17.31 -2.32
CA LEU A 52 -3.00 -16.92 -1.50
C LEU A 52 -3.27 -15.61 -0.76
N VAL A 53 -3.84 -14.62 -1.43
CA VAL A 53 -4.23 -13.35 -0.79
C VAL A 53 -5.23 -13.59 0.34
N ALA A 54 -6.24 -14.44 0.12
CA ALA A 54 -7.22 -14.79 1.14
C ALA A 54 -6.58 -15.49 2.36
N LYS A 55 -5.66 -16.43 2.13
CA LYS A 55 -4.88 -17.09 3.20
C LYS A 55 -4.04 -16.09 3.98
N MET A 56 -3.39 -15.15 3.29
CA MET A 56 -2.59 -14.11 3.93
C MET A 56 -3.43 -13.18 4.79
N ILE A 57 -4.58 -12.71 4.30
CA ILE A 57 -5.51 -11.87 5.05
C ILE A 57 -6.06 -12.60 6.28
N LYS A 58 -6.37 -13.90 6.14
CA LYS A 58 -6.81 -14.72 7.28
C LYS A 58 -5.75 -14.82 8.36
N LYS A 59 -4.49 -15.00 7.99
CA LYS A 59 -3.35 -15.09 8.92
C LYS A 59 -2.95 -13.73 9.47
N THR A 60 -3.07 -12.69 8.67
CA THR A 60 -2.58 -11.33 8.95
C THR A 60 -3.65 -10.31 8.59
N PRO A 61 -4.60 -10.04 9.51
CA PRO A 61 -5.83 -9.27 9.21
C PRO A 61 -5.62 -7.80 8.79
N TYR A 62 -4.42 -7.27 8.89
CA TYR A 62 -4.11 -5.92 8.42
C TYR A 62 -3.71 -5.86 6.94
N PHE A 63 -3.59 -6.99 6.26
CA PHE A 63 -3.47 -6.98 4.81
C PHE A 63 -4.82 -6.75 4.13
N ALA A 64 -4.79 -6.10 2.98
CA ALA A 64 -5.95 -5.86 2.12
C ALA A 64 -5.63 -6.26 0.69
N LYS A 65 -6.65 -6.66 -0.06
CA LYS A 65 -6.52 -6.85 -1.51
C LYS A 65 -6.14 -5.54 -2.18
N MET A 66 -5.27 -5.63 -3.17
CA MET A 66 -4.82 -4.48 -3.95
C MET A 66 -4.68 -4.87 -5.40
N THR A 67 -4.97 -3.93 -6.28
CA THR A 67 -4.70 -4.04 -7.71
C THR A 67 -3.70 -2.96 -8.09
N ILE A 68 -2.67 -3.34 -8.83
CA ILE A 68 -1.75 -2.42 -9.50
C ILE A 68 -2.34 -2.17 -10.89
N PRO A 69 -2.78 -0.93 -11.22
CA PRO A 69 -3.40 -0.63 -12.50
C PRO A 69 -2.47 -0.91 -13.68
N ALA A 70 -3.04 -1.32 -14.81
CA ALA A 70 -2.32 -1.44 -16.07
C ALA A 70 -1.56 -0.14 -16.40
N GLY A 71 -0.39 -0.27 -17.03
CA GLY A 71 0.45 0.88 -17.40
C GLY A 71 1.22 1.52 -16.23
N THR A 72 1.15 0.96 -15.03
CA THR A 72 1.92 1.47 -13.86
C THR A 72 3.42 1.25 -14.06
N TYR A 73 3.81 0.14 -14.66
CA TYR A 73 5.20 -0.20 -14.94
C TYR A 73 5.38 -0.50 -16.44
N LYS A 74 6.60 -0.35 -16.95
CA LYS A 74 6.89 -0.64 -18.36
C LYS A 74 6.62 -2.12 -18.65
N GLY A 75 5.88 -2.38 -19.74
CA GLY A 75 5.51 -3.74 -20.16
C GLY A 75 4.35 -4.37 -19.39
N GLN A 76 3.72 -3.63 -18.48
CA GLN A 76 2.55 -4.09 -17.74
C GLN A 76 1.26 -3.61 -18.44
N ASP A 77 0.69 -4.44 -19.31
CA ASP A 77 -0.47 -4.09 -20.15
C ASP A 77 -1.82 -4.41 -19.50
N ARG A 78 -1.81 -5.05 -18.35
CA ARG A 78 -3.00 -5.46 -17.60
C ARG A 78 -2.90 -5.10 -16.13
N ASP A 79 -4.04 -5.06 -15.47
CA ASP A 79 -4.10 -4.98 -14.01
C ASP A 79 -3.43 -6.20 -13.37
N VAL A 80 -2.68 -5.97 -12.31
CA VAL A 80 -2.01 -7.05 -11.55
C VAL A 80 -2.56 -7.09 -10.13
N LYS A 81 -3.08 -8.26 -9.75
CA LYS A 81 -3.61 -8.49 -8.41
C LYS A 81 -2.47 -8.73 -7.42
N THR A 82 -2.59 -8.11 -6.25
CA THR A 82 -1.64 -8.27 -5.15
C THR A 82 -2.33 -8.00 -3.81
N PHE A 83 -1.56 -7.82 -2.77
CA PHE A 83 -2.03 -7.38 -1.46
C PHE A 83 -1.19 -6.22 -0.96
N SER A 84 -1.74 -5.44 -0.05
CA SER A 84 -1.05 -4.30 0.56
C SER A 84 -1.28 -4.28 2.07
N SER A 85 -0.38 -3.59 2.77
CA SER A 85 -0.57 -3.17 4.14
C SER A 85 -0.87 -1.68 4.14
N PRO A 86 -2.03 -1.25 4.64
CA PRO A 86 -2.36 0.17 4.69
C PRO A 86 -1.43 0.92 5.65
N ASN A 87 -1.05 2.13 5.27
CA ASN A 87 -0.41 3.05 6.20
C ASN A 87 -1.46 3.66 7.12
N ILE A 88 -1.19 3.67 8.41
CA ILE A 88 -2.11 4.11 9.45
C ILE A 88 -1.45 5.19 10.28
N LEU A 89 -2.16 6.29 10.52
CA LEU A 89 -1.77 7.25 11.54
C LEU A 89 -2.31 6.76 12.89
N ALA A 90 -1.41 6.28 13.73
CA ALA A 90 -1.75 5.86 15.09
C ALA A 90 -1.56 7.03 16.07
N VAL A 91 -2.50 7.20 16.96
CA VAL A 91 -2.47 8.21 18.03
C VAL A 91 -2.69 7.56 19.40
N ASN A 92 -2.27 8.25 20.44
CA ASN A 92 -2.56 7.81 21.80
C ASN A 92 -4.08 7.75 22.02
N ARG A 93 -4.57 6.68 22.65
CA ARG A 93 -6.00 6.51 22.97
C ARG A 93 -6.57 7.63 23.84
N LYS A 94 -5.73 8.31 24.62
CA LYS A 94 -6.11 9.43 25.48
C LYS A 94 -6.09 10.80 24.79
N LEU A 95 -5.73 10.85 23.50
CA LEU A 95 -5.83 12.09 22.73
C LEU A 95 -7.29 12.55 22.77
N ASP A 96 -7.53 13.86 22.89
CA ASP A 96 -8.89 14.38 22.88
C ASP A 96 -9.54 14.24 21.52
N ASP A 97 -10.87 14.07 21.53
CA ASP A 97 -11.64 13.81 20.31
C ASP A 97 -11.58 14.95 19.30
N LYS A 98 -11.50 16.19 19.78
CA LYS A 98 -11.42 17.37 18.90
C LYS A 98 -10.11 17.38 18.13
N THR A 99 -9.00 17.13 18.79
CA THR A 99 -7.68 17.07 18.15
C THR A 99 -7.63 15.92 17.15
N ALA A 100 -8.06 14.71 17.52
CA ALA A 100 -8.08 13.58 16.60
C ALA A 100 -9.01 13.81 15.37
N TYR A 101 -10.15 14.46 15.57
CA TYR A 101 -11.04 14.89 14.49
C TYR A 101 -10.34 15.88 13.56
N LEU A 102 -9.73 16.93 14.13
CA LEU A 102 -9.03 17.95 13.32
C LEU A 102 -7.85 17.37 12.55
N MET A 103 -7.06 16.49 13.15
CA MET A 103 -5.95 15.81 12.48
C MET A 103 -6.47 15.01 11.27
N THR A 104 -7.52 14.23 11.44
CA THR A 104 -8.10 13.42 10.37
C THR A 104 -8.65 14.31 9.25
N LYS A 105 -9.41 15.32 9.59
CA LYS A 105 -9.99 16.30 8.67
C LYS A 105 -8.91 17.02 7.86
N THR A 106 -7.92 17.59 8.56
CA THR A 106 -6.83 18.34 7.91
C THR A 106 -6.06 17.47 6.91
N LEU A 107 -5.77 16.21 7.23
CA LEU A 107 -5.09 15.32 6.30
C LEU A 107 -5.87 15.14 4.99
N PHE A 108 -7.17 14.84 5.06
CA PHE A 108 -7.96 14.58 3.85
C PHE A 108 -8.32 15.85 3.08
N GLU A 109 -8.61 16.94 3.75
CA GLU A 109 -8.91 18.22 3.10
C GLU A 109 -7.70 18.83 2.39
N ASN A 110 -6.49 18.56 2.89
CA ASN A 110 -5.24 19.03 2.28
C ASN A 110 -4.55 17.97 1.39
N LYS A 111 -5.27 16.92 0.95
CA LYS A 111 -4.69 15.86 0.12
C LYS A 111 -3.94 16.42 -1.10
N LYS A 112 -4.50 17.41 -1.79
CA LYS A 112 -3.85 18.02 -2.97
C LYS A 112 -2.46 18.58 -2.63
N TYR A 113 -2.36 19.31 -1.52
CA TYR A 113 -1.08 19.83 -1.04
C TYR A 113 -0.11 18.72 -0.64
N LEU A 114 -0.58 17.70 0.07
CA LEU A 114 0.25 16.57 0.47
C LEU A 114 0.81 15.80 -0.73
N VAL A 115 0.07 15.71 -1.83
CA VAL A 115 0.55 15.09 -3.07
C VAL A 115 1.72 15.87 -3.69
N THR A 116 1.77 17.18 -3.53
CA THR A 116 2.93 17.98 -4.00
C THR A 116 4.20 17.68 -3.19
N ILE A 117 4.04 17.31 -1.92
CA ILE A 117 5.17 16.93 -1.05
C ILE A 117 5.61 15.47 -1.34
N SER A 118 4.64 14.58 -1.54
CA SER A 118 4.90 13.18 -1.84
C SER A 118 3.82 12.60 -2.73
N ALA A 119 4.19 12.14 -3.93
CA ALA A 119 3.27 11.49 -4.86
C ALA A 119 2.53 10.28 -4.24
N ARG A 120 3.11 9.63 -3.22
CA ARG A 120 2.48 8.51 -2.48
C ARG A 120 1.17 8.92 -1.80
N MET A 121 0.99 10.21 -1.46
CA MET A 121 -0.24 10.73 -0.85
C MET A 121 -1.43 10.70 -1.80
N ALA A 122 -1.21 10.52 -3.11
CA ALA A 122 -2.29 10.29 -4.07
C ALA A 122 -3.15 9.07 -3.71
N ALA A 123 -2.55 8.05 -3.10
CA ALA A 123 -3.23 6.84 -2.65
C ALA A 123 -4.12 7.03 -1.41
N MET A 124 -4.07 8.19 -0.74
CA MET A 124 -4.97 8.48 0.38
C MET A 124 -6.42 8.49 -0.10
N ASP A 125 -7.23 7.63 0.51
CA ASP A 125 -8.64 7.49 0.22
C ASP A 125 -9.41 7.27 1.54
N PRO A 126 -10.32 8.18 1.94
CA PRO A 126 -11.06 8.01 3.19
C PRO A 126 -11.95 6.77 3.19
N ALA A 127 -12.38 6.26 2.02
CA ALA A 127 -13.17 5.04 1.92
C ALA A 127 -12.41 3.79 2.41
N LYS A 128 -11.07 3.81 2.35
CA LYS A 128 -10.21 2.74 2.82
C LYS A 128 -10.24 2.52 4.34
N VAL A 129 -10.82 3.45 5.09
CA VAL A 129 -11.03 3.27 6.54
C VAL A 129 -11.85 2.02 6.85
N LYS A 130 -12.71 1.57 5.94
CA LYS A 130 -13.52 0.35 6.08
C LYS A 130 -12.67 -0.94 6.10
N ASP A 131 -11.48 -0.89 5.52
CA ASP A 131 -10.55 -2.01 5.45
C ASP A 131 -9.67 -2.11 6.71
N ILE A 132 -9.67 -1.07 7.54
CA ILE A 132 -8.85 -1.00 8.76
C ILE A 132 -9.46 -1.88 9.84
N ARG A 133 -8.66 -2.80 10.39
CA ARG A 133 -9.08 -3.80 11.40
C ARG A 133 -8.76 -3.41 12.83
N ILE A 134 -8.23 -2.22 13.07
CA ILE A 134 -7.98 -1.69 14.42
C ILE A 134 -9.07 -0.70 14.80
N PRO A 135 -9.35 -0.50 16.10
CA PRO A 135 -10.32 0.47 16.57
C PRO A 135 -9.96 1.88 16.12
N LEU A 136 -10.93 2.57 15.54
CA LEU A 136 -10.78 3.99 15.21
C LEU A 136 -10.93 4.84 16.46
N HIS A 137 -10.10 5.88 16.55
CA HIS A 137 -10.28 6.92 17.57
C HIS A 137 -11.66 7.60 17.39
N PRO A 138 -12.41 7.91 18.49
CA PRO A 138 -13.75 8.52 18.38
C PRO A 138 -13.77 9.79 17.54
N GLY A 139 -12.79 10.67 17.70
CA GLY A 139 -12.65 11.89 16.88
C GLY A 139 -12.48 11.61 15.40
N ALA A 140 -11.64 10.62 15.02
CA ALA A 140 -11.50 10.20 13.63
C ALA A 140 -12.81 9.62 13.07
N ARG A 141 -13.49 8.77 13.87
CA ARG A 141 -14.80 8.20 13.51
C ARG A 141 -15.83 9.31 13.24
N LYS A 142 -15.84 10.38 14.03
CA LYS A 142 -16.74 11.53 13.84
C LYS A 142 -16.53 12.14 12.44
N TYR A 143 -15.30 12.38 12.02
CA TYR A 143 -15.01 12.91 10.69
C TYR A 143 -15.50 11.97 9.57
N TYR A 144 -15.22 10.66 9.66
CA TYR A 144 -15.66 9.71 8.62
C TYR A 144 -17.18 9.56 8.54
N LYS A 145 -17.91 9.77 9.66
CA LYS A 145 -19.38 9.86 9.65
C LYS A 145 -19.86 11.13 8.97
N GLU A 146 -19.24 12.28 9.28
CA GLU A 146 -19.58 13.59 8.70
C GLU A 146 -19.49 13.57 7.16
N ILE A 147 -18.48 12.93 6.61
CA ILE A 147 -18.30 12.80 5.16
C ILE A 147 -19.04 11.58 4.56
N GLY A 148 -19.91 10.90 5.32
CA GLY A 148 -20.75 9.80 4.84
C GLY A 148 -20.04 8.48 4.55
N ILE A 149 -18.81 8.31 4.97
CA ILE A 149 -18.05 7.06 4.75
C ILE A 149 -18.43 5.99 5.77
N LEU A 150 -18.68 6.36 7.01
CA LEU A 150 -19.21 5.48 8.06
C LEU A 150 -20.64 5.83 8.41
N LYS A 151 -21.36 4.84 8.93
CA LYS A 151 -22.71 5.01 9.51
C LYS A 151 -22.64 5.35 10.98
#